data_96e335f2a89324f77b1daa182243f66c
#
_entry.id   96e335f2a89324f77b1daa182243f66c
#
_cell.length_a   1.000
_cell.length_b   1.000
_cell.length_c   1.000
_cell.angle_alpha   90.00
_cell.angle_beta   90.00
_cell.angle_gamma   90.00
#
_symmetry.space_group_name_H-M   'P 1'
#
loop_
_entity.id
_entity.type
_entity.pdbx_description
1 polymer ?
#
loop_
_entity_poly.entity_id
_entity_poly.type
_entity_poly.pdbx_seq_one_letter_code
_entity_poly.pdbx_strand_id
1 'polypeptide(L)'
;LAMLVPALLVAGAANAAEVYNKDGNKLDLYGKVAGLHYFSDDASSDGDMSYARIGFKGETQIADQFTGYGQWEFNIGANGPESDKGNTATRLAFAGFGFGQNGTFDYGRNYSVVYDVEAWTDMLPEFGGDTYAGADNFMNGRANSVATYRNNGFFGQVDGLNFALQYQGNNEKSGLFDQEGSGNGNGRKLAKENGDGYGMSTSYDFDFGLSLGAAYSNSDRTDNQVHKGTHNTRYGDRFDATAGGETAEAWTVGAKYDANNVYLAAMYAETRNMTGYGDADAIANKTQNFEVVAQYQFDFGLRPSIAYLQSKGKDLGGLNGDNFDSQGNHHYANKDLVKYVEVGATYYFNKNMSTYVD
;
A
#
# COMPACT_ATOMS: atom_id res chain seq x y z
N LEU A 1 -3.95 17.67 -26.97
CA LEU A 1 -3.37 17.84 -25.64
C LEU A 1 -3.71 16.61 -24.82
N ALA A 2 -2.78 15.69 -24.71
CA ALA A 2 -2.93 14.52 -23.83
C ALA A 2 -2.81 15.01 -22.39
N MET A 3 -3.91 14.97 -21.63
CA MET A 3 -3.84 15.15 -20.20
C MET A 3 -3.17 13.91 -19.60
N LEU A 4 -1.99 14.11 -19.05
CA LEU A 4 -1.34 13.11 -18.20
C LEU A 4 -2.18 12.92 -16.95
N VAL A 5 -2.93 11.83 -16.87
CA VAL A 5 -3.32 11.27 -15.57
C VAL A 5 -2.01 11.02 -14.84
N PRO A 6 -1.77 11.60 -13.65
CA PRO A 6 -0.50 11.44 -12.99
C PRO A 6 -0.23 9.97 -12.74
N ALA A 7 0.86 9.51 -13.30
CA ALA A 7 1.35 8.16 -13.10
C ALA A 7 1.90 8.02 -11.68
N LEU A 8 1.02 7.79 -10.71
CA LEU A 8 1.35 7.11 -9.45
C LEU A 8 1.52 5.61 -9.75
N LEU A 9 2.45 5.27 -10.62
CA LEU A 9 2.74 3.88 -10.99
C LEU A 9 4.17 3.78 -11.51
N VAL A 10 5.14 4.07 -10.67
CA VAL A 10 6.53 3.81 -11.01
C VAL A 10 7.10 2.68 -10.12
N ALA A 11 6.34 1.63 -9.94
CA ALA A 11 6.92 0.33 -9.61
C ALA A 11 6.59 -0.62 -10.78
N GLY A 12 7.47 -0.67 -11.77
CA GLY A 12 7.32 -1.50 -12.96
C GLY A 12 6.32 -0.91 -13.95
N ALA A 13 6.72 0.16 -14.65
CA ALA A 13 6.02 0.62 -15.84
C ALA A 13 6.06 -0.46 -16.92
N ALA A 14 5.18 -1.45 -16.81
CA ALA A 14 4.78 -2.23 -17.95
C ALA A 14 4.21 -1.22 -18.94
N ASN A 15 4.90 -1.00 -20.07
CA ASN A 15 4.38 -0.18 -21.13
C ASN A 15 3.03 -0.74 -21.53
N ALA A 16 1.95 -0.02 -21.21
CA ALA A 16 0.61 -0.39 -21.62
C ALA A 16 0.58 -0.42 -23.15
N ALA A 17 0.09 -1.51 -23.71
CA ALA A 17 -0.18 -1.58 -25.13
C ALA A 17 -1.52 -0.92 -25.38
N GLU A 18 -1.54 0.13 -26.20
CA GLU A 18 -2.77 0.73 -26.67
C GLU A 18 -3.50 -0.28 -27.55
N VAL A 19 -4.65 -0.77 -27.07
CA VAL A 19 -5.49 -1.75 -27.77
C VAL A 19 -6.52 -1.04 -28.64
N TYR A 20 -6.99 0.11 -28.17
CA TYR A 20 -7.99 0.91 -28.85
C TYR A 20 -7.81 2.38 -28.52
N ASN A 21 -7.88 3.25 -29.54
CA ASN A 21 -7.85 4.71 -29.38
C ASN A 21 -8.58 5.34 -30.55
N LYS A 22 -9.88 5.61 -30.39
CA LYS A 22 -10.70 6.20 -31.41
C LYS A 22 -11.89 6.95 -30.81
N ASP A 23 -12.27 8.04 -31.45
CA ASP A 23 -13.47 8.82 -31.16
C ASP A 23 -13.55 9.25 -29.66
N GLY A 24 -12.40 9.63 -29.06
CA GLY A 24 -12.32 10.04 -27.66
C GLY A 24 -12.35 8.88 -26.66
N ASN A 25 -12.29 7.64 -27.13
CA ASN A 25 -12.23 6.45 -26.28
C ASN A 25 -10.86 5.79 -26.39
N LYS A 26 -10.29 5.38 -25.25
CA LYS A 26 -9.01 4.73 -25.18
C LYS A 26 -9.09 3.50 -24.27
N LEU A 27 -8.43 2.42 -24.68
CA LEU A 27 -8.24 1.22 -23.89
C LEU A 27 -6.79 0.75 -23.99
N ASP A 28 -6.13 0.68 -22.87
CA ASP A 28 -4.77 0.17 -22.72
C ASP A 28 -4.79 -1.17 -21.97
N LEU A 29 -4.05 -2.15 -22.48
CA LEU A 29 -3.74 -3.41 -21.81
C LEU A 29 -2.32 -3.34 -21.25
N TYR A 30 -2.13 -3.72 -20.00
CA TYR A 30 -0.81 -3.80 -19.38
C TYR A 30 -0.69 -5.04 -18.48
N GLY A 31 0.54 -5.36 -18.09
CA GLY A 31 0.78 -6.48 -17.19
C GLY A 31 2.23 -6.91 -17.20
N LYS A 32 2.53 -7.92 -16.42
CA LYS A 32 3.85 -8.57 -16.37
C LYS A 32 3.70 -10.05 -16.06
N VAL A 33 4.69 -10.83 -16.49
CA VAL A 33 4.93 -12.19 -16.01
C VAL A 33 6.29 -12.18 -15.31
N ALA A 34 6.33 -12.61 -14.07
CA ALA A 34 7.54 -12.73 -13.26
C ALA A 34 7.83 -14.22 -13.00
N GLY A 35 8.96 -14.72 -13.49
CA GLY A 35 9.56 -15.96 -13.05
C GLY A 35 10.44 -15.63 -11.83
N LEU A 36 10.07 -16.10 -10.65
CA LEU A 36 10.63 -15.67 -9.39
C LEU A 36 10.93 -16.86 -8.49
N HIS A 37 12.11 -16.87 -7.90
CA HIS A 37 12.53 -17.89 -6.94
C HIS A 37 13.16 -17.23 -5.72
N TYR A 38 12.68 -17.57 -4.54
CA TYR A 38 13.28 -17.17 -3.27
C TYR A 38 14.20 -18.26 -2.76
N PHE A 39 15.35 -17.85 -2.25
CA PHE A 39 16.29 -18.69 -1.51
C PHE A 39 16.25 -18.24 -0.05
N SER A 40 15.63 -19.03 0.81
CA SER A 40 15.41 -18.66 2.21
C SER A 40 15.62 -19.85 3.14
N ASP A 41 16.18 -19.57 4.32
CA ASP A 41 16.22 -20.55 5.43
C ASP A 41 14.83 -20.77 6.06
N ASP A 42 13.88 -19.87 5.82
CA ASP A 42 12.48 -20.04 6.19
C ASP A 42 11.74 -20.82 5.10
N ALA A 43 11.42 -22.08 5.39
CA ALA A 43 10.73 -22.97 4.46
C ALA A 43 9.38 -22.45 3.95
N SER A 44 8.73 -21.51 4.66
CA SER A 44 7.47 -20.88 4.21
C SER A 44 7.69 -19.79 3.17
N SER A 45 8.93 -19.32 3.03
CA SER A 45 9.34 -18.25 2.13
C SER A 45 10.41 -18.70 1.13
N ASP A 46 10.67 -20.01 1.03
CA ASP A 46 11.62 -20.58 0.08
C ASP A 46 10.91 -21.19 -1.12
N GLY A 47 11.51 -21.07 -2.30
CA GLY A 47 11.04 -21.72 -3.52
C GLY A 47 10.42 -20.80 -4.56
N ASP A 48 9.57 -21.38 -5.41
CA ASP A 48 8.93 -20.69 -6.53
C ASP A 48 7.85 -19.72 -6.05
N MET A 49 7.99 -18.44 -6.44
CA MET A 49 7.06 -17.35 -6.18
C MET A 49 6.56 -16.69 -7.46
N SER A 50 6.64 -17.41 -8.57
CA SER A 50 6.27 -16.91 -9.90
C SER A 50 4.81 -16.48 -9.97
N TYR A 51 4.54 -15.40 -10.70
CA TYR A 51 3.19 -14.88 -10.90
C TYR A 51 3.02 -14.14 -12.24
N ALA A 52 1.78 -13.94 -12.62
CA ALA A 52 1.40 -13.05 -13.69
C ALA A 52 0.50 -11.91 -13.15
N ARG A 53 0.56 -10.75 -13.78
CA ARG A 53 -0.33 -9.63 -13.51
C ARG A 53 -0.87 -9.10 -14.82
N ILE A 54 -2.16 -8.82 -14.86
CA ILE A 54 -2.85 -8.25 -16.01
C ILE A 54 -3.75 -7.11 -15.56
N GLY A 55 -3.86 -6.07 -16.35
CA GLY A 55 -4.76 -4.96 -16.08
C GLY A 55 -5.18 -4.22 -17.35
N PHE A 56 -6.27 -3.50 -17.21
CA PHE A 56 -6.83 -2.62 -18.22
C PHE A 56 -6.97 -1.21 -17.67
N LYS A 57 -6.68 -0.20 -18.50
CA LYS A 57 -7.01 1.20 -18.26
C LYS A 57 -7.89 1.68 -19.38
N GLY A 58 -9.03 2.25 -19.05
CA GLY A 58 -9.97 2.80 -20.01
C GLY A 58 -10.21 4.27 -19.76
N GLU A 59 -10.34 5.05 -20.82
CA GLU A 59 -10.77 6.45 -20.80
C GLU A 59 -11.83 6.69 -21.86
N THR A 60 -12.77 7.60 -21.57
CA THR A 60 -13.76 8.09 -22.53
C THR A 60 -13.97 9.59 -22.37
N GLN A 61 -13.92 10.32 -23.46
CA GLN A 61 -14.26 11.74 -23.48
C GLN A 61 -15.78 11.89 -23.43
N ILE A 62 -16.31 12.51 -22.38
CA ILE A 62 -17.74 12.73 -22.18
C ILE A 62 -18.15 14.10 -22.71
N ALA A 63 -17.35 15.11 -22.38
CA ALA A 63 -17.51 16.48 -22.83
C ALA A 63 -16.15 17.21 -22.83
N ASP A 64 -16.12 18.46 -23.25
CA ASP A 64 -14.88 19.25 -23.16
C ASP A 64 -14.41 19.31 -21.68
N GLN A 65 -13.13 18.96 -21.44
CA GLN A 65 -12.52 18.87 -20.10
C GLN A 65 -13.22 17.92 -19.12
N PHE A 66 -14.11 17.05 -19.60
CA PHE A 66 -14.78 16.06 -18.76
C PHE A 66 -14.58 14.66 -19.36
N THR A 67 -13.87 13.81 -18.63
CA THR A 67 -13.54 12.43 -19.02
C THR A 67 -14.05 11.44 -17.98
N GLY A 68 -14.50 10.28 -18.43
CA GLY A 68 -14.68 9.10 -17.59
C GLY A 68 -13.45 8.23 -17.69
N TYR A 69 -13.02 7.60 -16.59
CA TYR A 69 -11.92 6.64 -16.62
C TYR A 69 -12.15 5.48 -15.66
N GLY A 70 -11.41 4.40 -15.87
CA GLY A 70 -11.42 3.26 -14.97
C GLY A 70 -10.19 2.40 -15.13
N GLN A 71 -9.90 1.63 -14.11
CA GLN A 71 -8.79 0.68 -14.10
C GLN A 71 -9.19 -0.59 -13.37
N TRP A 72 -8.75 -1.72 -13.93
CA TRP A 72 -8.81 -3.00 -13.26
C TRP A 72 -7.44 -3.67 -13.35
N GLU A 73 -6.98 -4.28 -12.23
CA GLU A 73 -5.72 -5.02 -12.16
C GLU A 73 -5.89 -6.30 -11.35
N PHE A 74 -5.42 -7.41 -11.90
CA PHE A 74 -5.53 -8.72 -11.31
C PHE A 74 -4.18 -9.42 -11.24
N ASN A 75 -3.88 -10.03 -10.09
CA ASN A 75 -2.68 -10.84 -9.86
C ASN A 75 -3.04 -12.31 -9.84
N ILE A 76 -2.25 -13.14 -10.51
CA ILE A 76 -2.43 -14.58 -10.66
C ILE A 76 -1.15 -15.25 -10.22
N GLY A 77 -1.17 -16.01 -9.11
CA GLY A 77 -0.06 -16.87 -8.72
C GLY A 77 0.16 -17.97 -9.76
N ALA A 78 1.41 -18.27 -10.06
CA ALA A 78 1.80 -19.33 -11.00
C ALA A 78 2.63 -20.44 -10.33
N ASN A 79 2.80 -20.35 -9.02
CA ASN A 79 3.63 -21.23 -8.19
C ASN A 79 2.89 -22.39 -7.51
N GLY A 80 1.58 -22.51 -7.71
CA GLY A 80 0.77 -23.57 -7.15
C GLY A 80 0.38 -24.64 -8.17
N PRO A 81 -0.14 -25.81 -7.73
CA PRO A 81 -0.65 -26.82 -8.64
C PRO A 81 -1.91 -26.31 -9.37
N GLU A 82 -2.18 -26.81 -10.58
CA GLU A 82 -3.34 -26.40 -11.40
C GLU A 82 -4.70 -26.58 -10.69
N SER A 83 -4.75 -27.47 -9.71
CA SER A 83 -5.95 -27.69 -8.88
C SER A 83 -6.17 -26.61 -7.82
N ASP A 84 -5.15 -25.82 -7.50
CA ASP A 84 -5.21 -24.76 -6.49
C ASP A 84 -5.61 -23.43 -7.14
N LYS A 85 -6.67 -22.83 -6.61
CA LYS A 85 -7.11 -21.48 -7.01
C LYS A 85 -6.41 -20.36 -6.20
N GLY A 86 -5.41 -20.72 -5.39
CA GLY A 86 -4.73 -19.83 -4.46
C GLY A 86 -3.97 -18.68 -5.13
N ASN A 87 -3.69 -17.64 -4.35
CA ASN A 87 -2.92 -16.45 -4.70
C ASN A 87 -3.44 -15.61 -5.89
N THR A 88 -4.72 -15.67 -6.18
CA THR A 88 -5.36 -14.77 -7.13
C THR A 88 -6.05 -13.61 -6.40
N ALA A 89 -5.84 -12.38 -6.84
CA ALA A 89 -6.46 -11.23 -6.21
C ALA A 89 -6.69 -10.07 -7.16
N THR A 90 -7.86 -9.43 -7.06
CA THR A 90 -8.06 -8.09 -7.63
C THR A 90 -7.26 -7.09 -6.81
N ARG A 91 -6.27 -6.46 -7.44
CA ARG A 91 -5.42 -5.45 -6.81
C ARG A 91 -6.05 -4.06 -6.89
N LEU A 92 -6.57 -3.70 -8.08
CA LEU A 92 -7.25 -2.45 -8.35
C LEU A 92 -8.56 -2.71 -9.10
N ALA A 93 -9.60 -1.96 -8.76
CA ALA A 93 -10.88 -1.96 -9.47
C ALA A 93 -11.64 -0.68 -9.10
N PHE A 94 -11.48 0.37 -9.88
CA PHE A 94 -12.11 1.66 -9.64
C PHE A 94 -12.52 2.32 -10.94
N ALA A 95 -13.47 3.25 -10.82
CA ALA A 95 -13.88 4.12 -11.91
C ALA A 95 -14.10 5.54 -11.40
N GLY A 96 -13.96 6.52 -12.29
CA GLY A 96 -14.02 7.91 -11.90
C GLY A 96 -14.16 8.88 -13.05
N PHE A 97 -14.05 10.15 -12.71
CA PHE A 97 -14.16 11.28 -13.62
C PHE A 97 -12.97 12.21 -13.50
N GLY A 98 -12.51 12.73 -14.62
CA GLY A 98 -11.54 13.81 -14.71
C GLY A 98 -12.22 15.12 -15.12
N PHE A 99 -11.83 16.22 -14.47
CA PHE A 99 -12.40 17.55 -14.64
C PHE A 99 -11.36 18.57 -15.12
N GLY A 100 -10.45 18.14 -15.97
CA GLY A 100 -9.36 18.99 -16.44
C GLY A 100 -8.43 19.41 -15.30
N GLN A 101 -8.13 20.70 -15.21
CA GLN A 101 -7.31 21.25 -14.14
C GLN A 101 -7.96 21.17 -12.74
N ASN A 102 -9.26 20.91 -12.69
CA ASN A 102 -9.98 20.74 -11.42
C ASN A 102 -9.80 19.34 -10.79
N GLY A 103 -8.92 18.51 -11.36
CA GLY A 103 -8.54 17.24 -10.78
C GLY A 103 -9.41 16.06 -11.20
N THR A 104 -9.33 14.99 -10.42
CA THR A 104 -10.02 13.72 -10.66
C THR A 104 -10.77 13.27 -9.41
N PHE A 105 -11.82 12.50 -9.60
CA PHE A 105 -12.54 11.82 -8.53
C PHE A 105 -12.78 10.38 -8.96
N ASP A 106 -12.43 9.42 -8.11
CA ASP A 106 -12.71 8.00 -8.34
C ASP A 106 -13.24 7.30 -7.09
N TYR A 107 -13.88 6.16 -7.33
CA TYR A 107 -14.38 5.28 -6.29
C TYR A 107 -14.13 3.83 -6.63
N GLY A 108 -13.71 3.04 -5.62
CA GLY A 108 -13.56 1.61 -5.72
C GLY A 108 -12.41 1.06 -4.89
N ARG A 109 -11.75 0.01 -5.40
CA ARG A 109 -10.52 -0.54 -4.83
C ARG A 109 -9.32 0.15 -5.46
N ASN A 110 -8.64 0.99 -4.68
CA ASN A 110 -7.53 1.80 -5.17
C ASN A 110 -6.44 1.94 -4.09
N TYR A 111 -5.35 2.60 -4.42
CA TYR A 111 -4.34 3.00 -3.44
C TYR A 111 -4.87 4.08 -2.52
N SER A 112 -4.50 3.95 -1.26
CA SER A 112 -4.82 4.93 -0.22
C SER A 112 -3.81 6.06 -0.19
N VAL A 113 -4.23 7.22 0.31
CA VAL A 113 -3.42 8.45 0.27
C VAL A 113 -2.13 8.39 1.09
N VAL A 114 -2.07 7.56 2.12
CA VAL A 114 -0.82 7.39 2.90
C VAL A 114 0.25 6.71 2.05
N TYR A 115 -0.15 5.83 1.12
CA TYR A 115 0.78 5.20 0.19
C TYR A 115 1.40 6.17 -0.83
N ASP A 116 0.85 7.36 -1.02
CA ASP A 116 1.41 8.36 -1.94
C ASP A 116 2.86 8.75 -1.58
N VAL A 117 3.22 8.69 -0.30
CA VAL A 117 4.60 8.93 0.18
C VAL A 117 5.38 7.61 0.32
N GLU A 118 4.73 6.55 0.82
CA GLU A 118 5.33 5.22 0.95
C GLU A 118 5.84 4.69 -0.40
N ALA A 119 5.11 4.93 -1.48
CA ALA A 119 5.49 4.53 -2.83
C ALA A 119 6.88 5.03 -3.27
N TRP A 120 7.41 6.04 -2.61
CA TRP A 120 8.75 6.55 -2.91
C TRP A 120 9.87 5.63 -2.42
N THR A 121 9.63 4.85 -1.40
CA THR A 121 10.58 3.85 -0.88
C THR A 121 10.26 2.42 -1.34
N ASP A 122 9.04 2.17 -1.84
CA ASP A 122 8.63 0.89 -2.45
C ASP A 122 9.08 0.81 -3.92
N MET A 123 10.40 0.86 -4.14
CA MET A 123 11.02 0.98 -5.47
C MET A 123 11.95 -0.18 -5.85
N LEU A 124 12.11 -1.14 -4.95
CA LEU A 124 12.95 -2.30 -5.18
C LEU A 124 12.23 -3.34 -6.02
N PRO A 125 12.93 -4.25 -6.70
CA PRO A 125 12.29 -5.20 -7.61
C PRO A 125 11.30 -6.13 -6.93
N GLU A 126 11.59 -6.56 -5.69
CA GLU A 126 10.80 -7.54 -4.97
C GLU A 126 10.51 -7.16 -3.52
N PHE A 127 11.49 -6.72 -2.77
CA PHE A 127 11.34 -6.31 -1.37
C PHE A 127 11.14 -4.80 -1.24
N GLY A 128 11.05 -4.29 -0.02
CA GLY A 128 10.82 -2.87 0.27
C GLY A 128 9.35 -2.50 0.45
N GLY A 129 9.09 -1.31 1.00
CA GLY A 129 7.73 -0.80 1.20
C GLY A 129 6.87 -1.60 2.18
N ASP A 130 7.49 -2.37 3.10
CA ASP A 130 6.80 -3.34 3.95
C ASP A 130 6.82 -3.01 5.44
N THR A 131 7.25 -1.82 5.81
CA THR A 131 7.30 -1.44 7.23
C THR A 131 5.92 -1.24 7.84
N TYR A 132 4.95 -0.71 7.08
CA TYR A 132 3.57 -0.55 7.53
C TYR A 132 2.54 -0.62 6.39
N ALA A 133 2.92 -0.41 5.15
CA ALA A 133 2.01 -0.47 4.03
C ALA A 133 1.49 -1.90 3.81
N GLY A 134 0.21 -2.02 3.61
CA GLY A 134 -0.41 -3.33 3.44
C GLY A 134 -1.77 -3.24 2.77
N ALA A 135 -2.13 -4.27 2.01
CA ALA A 135 -3.45 -4.36 1.41
C ALA A 135 -4.51 -4.64 2.49
N ASP A 136 -5.62 -3.92 2.39
CA ASP A 136 -6.77 -4.02 3.31
C ASP A 136 -6.36 -3.84 4.78
N ASN A 137 -5.53 -2.84 5.04
CA ASN A 137 -5.15 -2.40 6.36
C ASN A 137 -5.42 -0.91 6.48
N PHE A 138 -6.69 -0.56 6.74
CA PHE A 138 -7.18 0.81 6.72
C PHE A 138 -6.75 1.54 5.43
N MET A 139 -6.18 2.75 5.55
CA MET A 139 -5.77 3.59 4.42
C MET A 139 -4.25 3.59 4.17
N ASN A 140 -3.57 2.47 4.42
CA ASN A 140 -2.10 2.41 4.29
C ASN A 140 -1.59 1.91 2.93
N GLY A 141 -2.34 1.06 2.26
CA GLY A 141 -1.94 0.49 0.98
C GLY A 141 -3.11 0.45 0.01
N ARG A 142 -3.32 -0.67 -0.67
CA ARG A 142 -4.53 -0.84 -1.49
C ARG A 142 -5.71 -1.22 -0.59
N ALA A 143 -6.79 -0.47 -0.72
CA ALA A 143 -8.03 -0.69 0.04
C ALA A 143 -9.25 -0.60 -0.88
N ASN A 144 -10.34 -1.26 -0.49
CA ASN A 144 -11.63 -1.08 -1.15
C ASN A 144 -12.46 0.00 -0.45
N SER A 145 -13.58 0.36 -1.06
CA SER A 145 -14.52 1.37 -0.57
C SER A 145 -13.90 2.76 -0.41
N VAL A 146 -12.88 3.08 -1.21
CA VAL A 146 -12.23 4.39 -1.17
C VAL A 146 -12.79 5.32 -2.24
N ALA A 147 -13.20 6.52 -1.82
CA ALA A 147 -13.56 7.65 -2.66
C ALA A 147 -12.41 8.66 -2.60
N THR A 148 -11.78 8.93 -3.73
CA THR A 148 -10.56 9.73 -3.79
C THR A 148 -10.72 10.91 -4.72
N TYR A 149 -10.44 12.11 -4.23
CA TYR A 149 -10.23 13.31 -5.04
C TYR A 149 -8.74 13.60 -5.12
N ARG A 150 -8.22 13.84 -6.32
CA ARG A 150 -6.81 14.21 -6.57
C ARG A 150 -6.72 15.45 -7.43
N ASN A 151 -5.79 16.34 -7.08
CA ASN A 151 -5.49 17.52 -7.88
C ASN A 151 -3.98 17.73 -7.97
N ASN A 152 -3.49 17.92 -9.18
CA ASN A 152 -2.09 18.20 -9.43
C ASN A 152 -1.94 19.62 -9.94
N GLY A 153 -0.84 20.29 -9.52
CA GLY A 153 -0.59 21.68 -9.88
C GLY A 153 -1.54 22.66 -9.21
N PHE A 154 -2.21 22.27 -8.09
CA PHE A 154 -3.13 23.09 -7.31
C PHE A 154 -4.08 23.92 -8.20
N PHE A 155 -4.97 23.21 -8.92
CA PHE A 155 -5.91 23.78 -9.89
C PHE A 155 -5.23 24.53 -11.07
N GLY A 156 -3.99 24.14 -11.41
CA GLY A 156 -3.18 24.80 -12.43
C GLY A 156 -2.60 26.17 -12.00
N GLN A 157 -2.60 26.46 -10.70
CA GLN A 157 -2.10 27.73 -10.16
C GLN A 157 -0.68 27.64 -9.59
N VAL A 158 -0.28 26.44 -9.10
CA VAL A 158 1.03 26.22 -8.49
C VAL A 158 1.61 24.92 -9.04
N ASP A 159 2.46 25.05 -10.05
CA ASP A 159 3.16 23.91 -10.63
C ASP A 159 3.92 23.15 -9.53
N GLY A 160 3.88 21.83 -9.59
CA GLY A 160 4.53 20.95 -8.63
C GLY A 160 3.76 20.73 -7.32
N LEU A 161 2.76 21.53 -6.95
CA LEU A 161 1.95 21.29 -5.76
C LEU A 161 0.79 20.33 -6.04
N ASN A 162 0.82 19.18 -5.41
CA ASN A 162 -0.19 18.13 -5.56
C ASN A 162 -0.88 17.85 -4.22
N PHE A 163 -2.14 17.46 -4.25
CA PHE A 163 -2.83 16.99 -3.06
C PHE A 163 -3.92 15.97 -3.39
N ALA A 164 -4.26 15.15 -2.40
CA ALA A 164 -5.39 14.25 -2.46
C ALA A 164 -6.19 14.27 -1.15
N LEU A 165 -7.48 14.04 -1.29
CA LEU A 165 -8.42 13.83 -0.19
C LEU A 165 -9.11 12.49 -0.41
N GLN A 166 -9.24 11.68 0.63
CA GLN A 166 -9.81 10.36 0.51
C GLN A 166 -10.73 10.04 1.69
N TYR A 167 -11.83 9.38 1.39
CA TYR A 167 -12.73 8.75 2.35
C TYR A 167 -12.73 7.24 2.10
N GLN A 168 -12.71 6.45 3.16
CA GLN A 168 -12.90 5.00 3.12
C GLN A 168 -14.17 4.63 3.87
N GLY A 169 -15.10 3.94 3.20
CA GLY A 169 -16.31 3.44 3.84
C GLY A 169 -16.06 2.20 4.69
N ASN A 170 -16.94 1.98 5.64
CA ASN A 170 -16.94 0.87 6.57
C ASN A 170 -16.93 -0.51 5.86
N ASN A 171 -16.06 -1.40 6.32
CA ASN A 171 -15.96 -2.80 5.90
C ASN A 171 -15.99 -3.76 7.10
N GLU A 172 -16.80 -3.49 8.09
CA GLU A 172 -17.00 -4.32 9.27
C GLU A 172 -17.76 -5.61 8.94
N LYS A 173 -17.37 -6.70 9.55
CA LYS A 173 -18.10 -7.96 9.49
C LYS A 173 -19.30 -7.91 10.41
N SER A 174 -20.49 -8.09 9.86
CA SER A 174 -21.73 -8.16 10.65
C SER A 174 -21.76 -9.36 11.62
N GLY A 175 -22.37 -9.19 12.78
CA GLY A 175 -22.94 -10.28 13.53
C GLY A 175 -22.22 -10.78 14.76
N LEU A 176 -21.28 -10.04 15.39
CA LEU A 176 -20.74 -10.44 16.70
C LEU A 176 -21.17 -9.53 17.85
N PHE A 177 -21.16 -8.24 17.66
CA PHE A 177 -21.51 -7.24 18.68
C PHE A 177 -22.47 -6.18 18.17
N ASP A 178 -22.48 -5.95 16.86
CA ASP A 178 -23.37 -5.01 16.19
C ASP A 178 -24.06 -5.64 14.99
N GLN A 179 -25.26 -5.15 14.68
CA GLN A 179 -26.07 -5.57 13.52
C GLN A 179 -25.76 -4.72 12.27
N GLU A 180 -24.91 -3.70 12.40
CA GLU A 180 -24.66 -2.70 11.37
C GLU A 180 -23.52 -3.03 10.38
N GLY A 181 -22.93 -4.24 10.45
CA GLY A 181 -21.85 -4.63 9.55
C GLY A 181 -22.19 -4.48 8.07
N SER A 182 -21.18 -4.16 7.27
CA SER A 182 -21.34 -4.03 5.82
C SER A 182 -21.27 -5.37 5.11
N GLY A 183 -21.92 -5.49 3.96
CA GLY A 183 -21.80 -6.67 3.08
C GLY A 183 -20.35 -6.95 2.66
N ASN A 184 -19.50 -5.95 2.61
CA ASN A 184 -18.07 -6.05 2.30
C ASN A 184 -17.22 -6.58 3.46
N GLY A 185 -17.73 -6.56 4.69
CA GLY A 185 -17.09 -7.13 5.86
C GLY A 185 -17.15 -8.67 5.89
N ASN A 186 -18.09 -9.26 5.18
CA ASN A 186 -18.28 -10.70 5.19
C ASN A 186 -17.06 -11.44 4.63
N GLY A 187 -16.57 -12.43 5.40
CA GLY A 187 -15.38 -13.21 5.05
C GLY A 187 -14.04 -12.53 5.33
N ARG A 188 -14.02 -11.29 5.82
CA ARG A 188 -12.77 -10.62 6.23
C ARG A 188 -12.22 -11.25 7.53
N LYS A 189 -10.89 -11.27 7.62
CA LYS A 189 -10.21 -11.47 8.90
C LYS A 189 -10.33 -10.20 9.72
N LEU A 190 -10.36 -10.31 11.04
CA LEU A 190 -10.46 -9.17 11.97
C LEU A 190 -9.45 -8.05 11.68
N ALA A 191 -8.20 -8.40 11.42
CA ALA A 191 -7.13 -7.44 11.10
C ALA A 191 -7.30 -6.75 9.73
N LYS A 192 -8.31 -7.14 8.93
CA LYS A 192 -8.62 -6.58 7.61
C LYS A 192 -9.98 -5.85 7.56
N GLU A 193 -10.64 -5.74 8.70
CA GLU A 193 -11.81 -4.89 8.87
C GLU A 193 -11.38 -3.42 9.03
N ASN A 194 -12.27 -2.50 8.73
CA ASN A 194 -12.15 -1.07 9.05
C ASN A 194 -13.54 -0.45 9.23
N GLY A 195 -13.63 0.53 10.08
CA GLY A 195 -14.73 1.49 10.11
C GLY A 195 -14.53 2.58 9.07
N ASP A 196 -15.34 3.64 9.15
CA ASP A 196 -15.20 4.80 8.29
C ASP A 196 -13.88 5.53 8.54
N GLY A 197 -13.29 6.06 7.47
CA GLY A 197 -12.01 6.75 7.56
C GLY A 197 -11.87 7.91 6.59
N TYR A 198 -10.99 8.83 6.92
CA TYR A 198 -10.60 9.92 6.04
C TYR A 198 -9.08 10.07 6.03
N GLY A 199 -8.56 10.59 4.93
CA GLY A 199 -7.14 10.84 4.79
C GLY A 199 -6.85 11.93 3.77
N MET A 200 -5.62 12.40 3.81
CA MET A 200 -5.09 13.38 2.89
C MET A 200 -3.63 13.13 2.60
N SER A 201 -3.18 13.52 1.42
CA SER A 201 -1.77 13.64 1.07
C SER A 201 -1.48 14.95 0.39
N THR A 202 -0.24 15.39 0.46
CA THR A 202 0.28 16.52 -0.32
C THR A 202 1.72 16.27 -0.67
N SER A 203 2.13 16.73 -1.85
CA SER A 203 3.53 16.74 -2.28
C SER A 203 3.86 18.00 -3.05
N TYR A 204 5.14 18.34 -3.04
CA TYR A 204 5.68 19.40 -3.87
C TYR A 204 6.87 18.87 -4.66
N ASP A 205 6.78 18.94 -5.99
CA ASP A 205 7.80 18.52 -6.93
C ASP A 205 8.58 19.73 -7.41
N PHE A 206 9.88 19.79 -7.11
CA PHE A 206 10.79 20.84 -7.57
C PHE A 206 11.36 20.49 -8.94
N ASP A 207 11.60 21.47 -9.79
CA ASP A 207 12.09 21.29 -11.18
C ASP A 207 13.44 20.56 -11.27
N PHE A 208 14.24 20.55 -10.21
CA PHE A 208 15.55 19.90 -10.19
C PHE A 208 15.50 18.41 -9.74
N GLY A 209 14.32 17.83 -9.60
CA GLY A 209 14.11 16.41 -9.30
C GLY A 209 13.90 16.07 -7.82
N LEU A 210 13.89 17.04 -6.91
CA LEU A 210 13.50 16.83 -5.51
C LEU A 210 11.97 16.85 -5.38
N SER A 211 11.41 15.93 -4.58
CA SER A 211 10.03 16.00 -4.12
C SER A 211 9.99 15.89 -2.61
N LEU A 212 9.09 16.64 -1.99
CA LEU A 212 8.76 16.54 -0.57
C LEU A 212 7.28 16.16 -0.43
N GLY A 213 6.95 15.30 0.52
CA GLY A 213 5.57 14.83 0.69
C GLY A 213 5.22 14.55 2.13
N ALA A 214 3.93 14.64 2.41
CA ALA A 214 3.32 14.26 3.67
C ALA A 214 1.93 13.67 3.44
N ALA A 215 1.54 12.72 4.29
CA ALA A 215 0.20 12.18 4.28
C ALA A 215 -0.28 11.84 5.69
N TYR A 216 -1.59 11.79 5.85
CA TYR A 216 -2.27 11.48 7.10
C TYR A 216 -3.55 10.70 6.82
N SER A 217 -3.86 9.74 7.69
CA SER A 217 -5.17 9.09 7.73
C SER A 217 -5.62 8.83 9.14
N ASN A 218 -6.94 8.83 9.33
CA ASN A 218 -7.61 8.42 10.55
C ASN A 218 -8.86 7.63 10.17
N SER A 219 -9.03 6.47 10.77
CA SER A 219 -10.16 5.58 10.53
C SER A 219 -10.69 5.05 11.85
N ASP A 220 -11.99 4.89 11.95
CA ASP A 220 -12.59 4.17 13.06
C ASP A 220 -12.18 2.69 12.99
N ARG A 221 -11.94 2.10 14.12
CA ARG A 221 -11.81 0.65 14.26
C ARG A 221 -13.18 0.06 14.46
N THR A 222 -13.40 -1.14 13.92
CA THR A 222 -14.68 -1.81 14.08
C THR A 222 -14.92 -2.23 15.52
N ASP A 223 -16.18 -2.37 15.91
CA ASP A 223 -16.54 -2.91 17.23
C ASP A 223 -15.90 -4.27 17.49
N ASN A 224 -15.81 -5.10 16.44
CA ASN A 224 -15.10 -6.38 16.51
C ASN A 224 -13.62 -6.22 16.88
N GLN A 225 -12.93 -5.23 16.31
CA GLN A 225 -11.52 -4.96 16.59
C GLN A 225 -11.31 -4.41 18.00
N VAL A 226 -12.19 -3.54 18.47
CA VAL A 226 -12.11 -2.91 19.79
C VAL A 226 -12.49 -3.90 20.88
N HIS A 227 -13.62 -4.61 20.74
CA HIS A 227 -14.15 -5.49 21.79
C HIS A 227 -13.41 -6.83 21.91
N LYS A 228 -12.90 -7.39 20.81
CA LYS A 228 -12.10 -8.63 20.89
C LYS A 228 -10.74 -8.40 21.56
N GLY A 229 -10.23 -7.17 21.54
CA GLY A 229 -9.02 -6.82 22.28
C GLY A 229 -9.19 -6.82 23.80
N THR A 230 -10.43 -6.70 24.30
CA THR A 230 -10.71 -6.51 25.73
C THR A 230 -11.41 -7.66 26.41
N HIS A 231 -12.10 -8.57 25.69
CA HIS A 231 -12.93 -9.59 26.31
C HIS A 231 -12.97 -10.93 25.56
N ASN A 232 -11.99 -11.79 25.78
CA ASN A 232 -12.22 -13.19 25.50
C ASN A 232 -11.73 -14.08 26.65
N THR A 233 -12.49 -14.09 27.72
CA THR A 233 -12.32 -14.99 28.88
C THR A 233 -12.51 -16.48 28.56
N ARG A 234 -12.85 -16.83 27.31
CA ARG A 234 -13.15 -18.21 26.90
C ARG A 234 -11.93 -19.02 26.45
N TYR A 235 -10.81 -18.36 26.16
CA TYR A 235 -9.56 -19.00 25.72
C TYR A 235 -8.34 -18.40 26.41
N GLY A 236 -8.40 -18.23 27.73
CA GLY A 236 -7.27 -17.88 28.59
C GLY A 236 -6.12 -17.12 27.90
N ASP A 237 -5.92 -15.90 28.26
CA ASP A 237 -4.63 -15.17 28.30
C ASP A 237 -3.89 -14.79 27.01
N ARG A 238 -4.50 -14.81 25.82
CA ARG A 238 -3.78 -14.45 24.59
C ARG A 238 -4.18 -13.11 23.94
N PHE A 239 -5.07 -12.33 24.53
CA PHE A 239 -5.67 -11.17 23.85
C PHE A 239 -5.25 -9.79 24.37
N ASP A 240 -4.40 -9.71 25.35
CA ASP A 240 -3.82 -8.44 25.82
C ASP A 240 -2.78 -7.85 24.84
N ALA A 241 -2.53 -8.54 23.74
CA ALA A 241 -1.58 -8.14 22.71
C ALA A 241 -2.16 -7.13 21.69
N THR A 242 -3.48 -6.93 21.69
CA THR A 242 -4.13 -6.06 20.70
C THR A 242 -4.39 -4.68 21.28
N ALA A 243 -3.99 -3.64 20.51
CA ALA A 243 -4.28 -2.26 20.85
C ALA A 243 -5.77 -2.03 21.14
N GLY A 244 -6.07 -1.33 22.22
CA GLY A 244 -7.43 -1.06 22.68
C GLY A 244 -8.03 0.27 22.19
N GLY A 245 -7.33 1.02 21.33
CA GLY A 245 -7.82 2.32 20.84
C GLY A 245 -8.99 2.16 19.85
N GLU A 246 -9.92 3.11 19.88
CA GLU A 246 -11.11 3.14 19.01
C GLU A 246 -10.78 3.57 17.58
N THR A 247 -9.66 4.25 17.36
CA THR A 247 -9.25 4.75 16.04
C THR A 247 -7.90 4.21 15.63
N ALA A 248 -7.73 3.99 14.33
CA ALA A 248 -6.50 3.67 13.66
C ALA A 248 -5.97 4.90 12.93
N GLU A 249 -4.71 5.27 13.19
CA GLU A 249 -4.12 6.51 12.69
C GLU A 249 -2.77 6.23 12.04
N ALA A 250 -2.49 6.89 10.90
CA ALA A 250 -1.19 6.89 10.27
C ALA A 250 -0.82 8.29 9.78
N TRP A 251 0.45 8.66 9.92
CA TRP A 251 1.02 9.80 9.25
C TRP A 251 2.42 9.47 8.73
N THR A 252 2.77 10.11 7.63
CA THR A 252 4.07 9.92 7.00
C THR A 252 4.58 11.21 6.41
N VAL A 253 5.90 11.35 6.38
CA VAL A 253 6.63 12.39 5.66
C VAL A 253 7.75 11.75 4.87
N GLY A 254 8.05 12.28 3.70
CA GLY A 254 9.10 11.74 2.86
C GLY A 254 9.76 12.78 1.97
N ALA A 255 10.93 12.42 1.49
CA ALA A 255 11.67 13.15 0.47
C ALA A 255 12.18 12.18 -0.60
N LYS A 256 12.11 12.59 -1.85
CA LYS A 256 12.58 11.83 -3.00
C LYS A 256 13.42 12.73 -3.91
N TYR A 257 14.53 12.21 -4.41
CA TYR A 257 15.30 12.81 -5.51
C TYR A 257 15.34 11.83 -6.67
N ASP A 258 14.84 12.25 -7.83
CA ASP A 258 14.79 11.44 -9.05
C ASP A 258 15.25 12.28 -10.25
N ALA A 259 16.56 12.33 -10.44
CA ALA A 259 17.19 13.03 -11.56
C ALA A 259 18.63 12.53 -11.78
N ASN A 260 19.19 12.78 -12.96
CA ASN A 260 20.59 12.48 -13.30
C ASN A 260 20.96 11.00 -13.11
N ASN A 261 20.04 10.10 -13.45
CA ASN A 261 20.19 8.64 -13.26
C ASN A 261 20.30 8.19 -11.79
N VAL A 262 20.10 9.10 -10.83
CA VAL A 262 20.12 8.82 -9.39
C VAL A 262 18.68 8.84 -8.88
N TYR A 263 18.31 7.80 -8.14
CA TYR A 263 17.10 7.76 -7.34
C TYR A 263 17.46 7.62 -5.87
N LEU A 264 16.99 8.55 -5.06
CA LEU A 264 17.12 8.51 -3.61
C LEU A 264 15.76 8.80 -3.01
N ALA A 265 15.34 8.01 -2.04
CA ALA A 265 14.14 8.35 -1.27
C ALA A 265 14.31 7.96 0.19
N ALA A 266 13.67 8.72 1.06
CA ALA A 266 13.57 8.41 2.47
C ALA A 266 12.19 8.79 2.98
N MET A 267 11.63 7.98 3.87
CA MET A 267 10.40 8.29 4.56
C MET A 267 10.48 7.95 6.05
N TYR A 268 9.68 8.66 6.83
CA TYR A 268 9.38 8.32 8.21
C TYR A 268 7.86 8.33 8.43
N ALA A 269 7.35 7.31 9.11
CA ALA A 269 5.93 7.20 9.43
C ALA A 269 5.70 6.71 10.86
N GLU A 270 4.57 7.09 11.43
CA GLU A 270 4.04 6.47 12.63
C GLU A 270 2.64 5.92 12.35
N THR A 271 2.36 4.74 12.88
CA THR A 271 1.02 4.16 12.89
C THR A 271 0.55 3.91 14.31
N ARG A 272 -0.75 3.98 14.52
CA ARG A 272 -1.41 3.67 15.78
C ARG A 272 -2.57 2.72 15.55
N ASN A 273 -2.65 1.68 16.36
CA ASN A 273 -3.76 0.72 16.44
C ASN A 273 -4.08 0.01 15.12
N MET A 274 -3.10 -0.19 14.22
CA MET A 274 -3.37 -0.80 12.91
C MET A 274 -2.32 -1.81 12.43
N THR A 275 -1.07 -1.72 12.88
CA THR A 275 0.00 -2.60 12.38
C THR A 275 -0.02 -3.93 13.12
N GLY A 276 -0.24 -5.02 12.38
CA GLY A 276 -0.20 -6.37 12.93
C GLY A 276 1.21 -6.81 13.29
N TYR A 277 1.36 -7.69 14.31
CA TYR A 277 2.63 -8.31 14.67
C TYR A 277 2.43 -9.70 15.27
N GLY A 278 3.47 -10.55 15.16
CA GLY A 278 3.43 -11.91 15.69
C GLY A 278 2.42 -12.82 14.98
N ASP A 279 2.27 -14.05 15.48
CA ASP A 279 1.46 -15.10 14.84
C ASP A 279 -0.04 -15.04 15.19
N ALA A 280 -0.48 -14.12 16.04
CA ALA A 280 -1.79 -14.18 16.71
C ALA A 280 -2.74 -13.01 16.34
N ASP A 281 -2.62 -12.39 15.18
CA ASP A 281 -3.41 -11.21 14.78
C ASP A 281 -3.34 -10.05 15.82
N ALA A 282 -2.23 -9.96 16.56
CA ALA A 282 -1.99 -8.87 17.49
C ALA A 282 -1.77 -7.56 16.73
N ILE A 283 -2.26 -6.46 17.28
CA ILE A 283 -2.16 -5.12 16.70
C ILE A 283 -1.35 -4.22 17.64
N ALA A 284 -0.30 -3.63 17.11
CA ALA A 284 0.56 -2.72 17.87
C ALA A 284 -0.17 -1.42 18.24
N ASN A 285 0.03 -0.96 19.48
CA ASN A 285 -0.45 0.35 19.90
C ASN A 285 0.16 1.47 19.06
N LYS A 286 1.44 1.33 18.73
CA LYS A 286 2.16 2.29 17.91
C LYS A 286 3.31 1.60 17.18
N THR A 287 3.59 2.01 15.93
CA THR A 287 4.84 1.71 15.25
C THR A 287 5.55 2.99 14.82
N GLN A 288 6.87 2.91 14.74
CA GLN A 288 7.74 3.91 14.13
C GLN A 288 8.44 3.26 12.96
N ASN A 289 8.27 3.82 11.78
CA ASN A 289 8.69 3.23 10.52
C ASN A 289 9.67 4.16 9.81
N PHE A 290 10.76 3.61 9.36
CA PHE A 290 11.79 4.34 8.61
C PHE A 290 12.24 3.50 7.43
N GLU A 291 12.25 4.12 6.25
CA GLU A 291 12.77 3.52 5.05
C GLU A 291 13.65 4.49 4.30
N VAL A 292 14.70 3.97 3.69
CA VAL A 292 15.56 4.71 2.77
C VAL A 292 15.98 3.78 1.64
N VAL A 293 15.97 4.30 0.42
CA VAL A 293 16.39 3.60 -0.78
C VAL A 293 17.31 4.47 -1.63
N ALA A 294 18.31 3.86 -2.23
CA ALA A 294 19.21 4.48 -3.19
C ALA A 294 19.40 3.56 -4.40
N GLN A 295 19.27 4.13 -5.60
CA GLN A 295 19.48 3.42 -6.86
C GLN A 295 20.26 4.31 -7.83
N TYR A 296 21.00 3.68 -8.72
CA TYR A 296 21.67 4.37 -9.84
C TYR A 296 21.41 3.62 -11.15
N GLN A 297 20.94 4.32 -12.18
CA GLN A 297 20.70 3.76 -13.50
C GLN A 297 21.91 3.97 -14.40
N PHE A 298 22.64 2.91 -14.74
CA PHE A 298 23.68 2.97 -15.75
C PHE A 298 23.09 2.96 -17.18
N ASP A 299 23.74 3.64 -18.11
CA ASP A 299 23.31 3.72 -19.51
C ASP A 299 23.26 2.36 -20.22
N PHE A 300 24.07 1.40 -19.77
CA PHE A 300 24.09 0.05 -20.30
C PHE A 300 22.99 -0.88 -19.73
N GLY A 301 22.07 -0.34 -18.92
CA GLY A 301 20.87 -1.04 -18.45
C GLY A 301 20.95 -1.61 -17.04
N LEU A 302 22.08 -1.55 -16.33
CA LEU A 302 22.20 -1.99 -14.94
C LEU A 302 21.68 -0.94 -13.97
N ARG A 303 20.90 -1.36 -12.97
CA ARG A 303 20.42 -0.54 -11.85
C ARG A 303 20.69 -1.25 -10.52
N PRO A 304 21.84 -1.03 -9.88
CA PRO A 304 22.03 -1.45 -8.49
C PRO A 304 21.14 -0.68 -7.55
N SER A 305 20.77 -1.32 -6.46
CA SER A 305 19.94 -0.76 -5.38
C SER A 305 20.49 -1.13 -4.01
N ILE A 306 20.25 -0.26 -3.06
CA ILE A 306 20.45 -0.52 -1.63
C ILE A 306 19.32 0.14 -0.86
N ALA A 307 18.81 -0.56 0.15
CA ALA A 307 17.79 -0.02 1.02
C ALA A 307 18.02 -0.42 2.48
N TYR A 308 17.46 0.38 3.38
CA TYR A 308 17.33 0.04 4.79
C TYR A 308 15.89 0.29 5.22
N LEU A 309 15.31 -0.71 5.89
CA LEU A 309 13.94 -0.66 6.37
C LEU A 309 13.90 -1.03 7.86
N GLN A 310 13.12 -0.27 8.63
CA GLN A 310 12.87 -0.58 10.03
C GLN A 310 11.46 -0.18 10.43
N SER A 311 10.71 -1.13 10.97
CA SER A 311 9.47 -0.90 11.72
C SER A 311 9.68 -1.30 13.16
N LYS A 312 9.53 -0.35 14.08
CA LYS A 312 9.67 -0.57 15.52
C LYS A 312 8.33 -0.45 16.21
N GLY A 313 7.81 -1.58 16.67
CA GLY A 313 6.63 -1.62 17.53
C GLY A 313 6.94 -1.10 18.93
N LYS A 314 6.01 -0.33 19.46
CA LYS A 314 6.08 0.28 20.79
C LYS A 314 4.93 -0.23 21.66
N ASP A 315 5.24 -0.44 22.90
CA ASP A 315 4.28 -0.85 23.91
C ASP A 315 3.49 -2.10 23.49
N LEU A 316 4.22 -3.09 22.95
CA LEU A 316 3.67 -4.35 22.47
C LEU A 316 3.38 -5.27 23.66
N GLY A 317 2.17 -5.81 23.70
CA GLY A 317 1.79 -6.87 24.63
C GLY A 317 2.00 -8.26 24.00
N GLY A 318 2.10 -9.31 24.81
CA GLY A 318 1.96 -10.70 24.36
C GLY A 318 3.11 -11.35 23.62
N LEU A 319 4.27 -10.73 23.52
CA LEU A 319 5.36 -11.24 22.69
C LEU A 319 6.04 -12.52 23.22
N ASN A 320 5.87 -12.90 24.49
CA ASN A 320 6.58 -14.05 25.09
C ASN A 320 5.68 -14.95 25.96
N GLY A 321 4.35 -14.82 25.89
CA GLY A 321 3.44 -15.63 26.70
C GLY A 321 3.29 -15.21 28.17
N ASP A 322 4.20 -14.40 28.69
CA ASP A 322 4.18 -13.89 30.07
C ASP A 322 4.12 -12.37 30.05
N ASN A 323 2.91 -11.82 29.87
CA ASN A 323 2.69 -10.38 29.89
C ASN A 323 2.51 -9.81 31.30
N PHE A 324 2.59 -10.66 32.30
CA PHE A 324 2.39 -10.27 33.67
C PHE A 324 3.66 -10.57 34.48
N ASP A 325 4.06 -9.62 35.33
CA ASP A 325 5.04 -9.90 36.37
C ASP A 325 4.41 -10.78 37.46
N SER A 326 5.22 -11.22 38.40
CA SER A 326 4.76 -12.01 39.57
C SER A 326 3.74 -11.28 40.44
N GLN A 327 3.49 -10.00 40.18
CA GLN A 327 2.54 -9.13 40.90
C GLN A 327 1.29 -8.86 40.06
N GLY A 328 1.20 -9.38 38.82
CA GLY A 328 0.04 -9.22 37.93
C GLY A 328 0.05 -7.92 37.09
N ASN A 329 1.21 -7.21 37.00
CA ASN A 329 1.34 -6.04 36.18
C ASN A 329 1.69 -6.42 34.72
N HIS A 330 1.11 -5.72 33.76
CA HIS A 330 1.43 -5.89 32.35
C HIS A 330 2.85 -5.43 32.01
N HIS A 331 3.58 -6.25 31.29
CA HIS A 331 4.84 -5.89 30.65
C HIS A 331 4.65 -5.60 29.19
N TYR A 332 4.97 -4.38 28.79
CA TYR A 332 4.99 -3.96 27.40
C TYR A 332 6.43 -3.89 26.89
N ALA A 333 6.66 -4.35 25.66
CA ALA A 333 7.98 -4.38 25.05
C ALA A 333 8.04 -3.51 23.79
N ASN A 334 9.23 -2.97 23.54
CA ASN A 334 9.54 -2.38 22.23
C ASN A 334 10.37 -3.38 21.43
N LYS A 335 9.97 -3.69 20.21
CA LYS A 335 10.65 -4.67 19.36
C LYS A 335 10.67 -4.19 17.90
N ASP A 336 11.75 -4.51 17.19
CA ASP A 336 11.75 -4.38 15.75
C ASP A 336 10.81 -5.44 15.15
N LEU A 337 9.78 -4.99 14.41
CA LEU A 337 8.83 -5.84 13.70
C LEU A 337 9.38 -6.21 12.34
N VAL A 338 10.00 -5.24 11.68
CA VAL A 338 10.76 -5.37 10.44
C VAL A 338 12.09 -4.66 10.63
N LYS A 339 13.19 -5.25 10.21
CA LYS A 339 14.49 -4.58 10.19
C LYS A 339 15.47 -5.34 9.31
N TYR A 340 15.83 -4.75 8.20
CA TYR A 340 16.82 -5.33 7.29
C TYR A 340 17.51 -4.28 6.43
N VAL A 341 18.63 -4.69 5.85
CA VAL A 341 19.29 -4.03 4.74
C VAL A 341 19.08 -4.89 3.51
N GLU A 342 18.71 -4.30 2.41
CA GLU A 342 18.59 -4.94 1.13
C GLU A 342 19.65 -4.42 0.17
N VAL A 343 20.23 -5.31 -0.62
CA VAL A 343 21.18 -4.99 -1.69
C VAL A 343 20.81 -5.80 -2.91
N GLY A 344 20.41 -5.12 -3.97
CA GLY A 344 19.97 -5.77 -5.19
C GLY A 344 20.50 -5.10 -6.45
N ALA A 345 20.17 -5.71 -7.58
CA ALA A 345 20.44 -5.16 -8.89
C ALA A 345 19.42 -5.62 -9.91
N THR A 346 18.94 -4.70 -10.73
CA THR A 346 18.12 -5.01 -11.91
C THR A 346 18.93 -4.75 -13.17
N TYR A 347 18.85 -5.64 -14.13
CA TYR A 347 19.38 -5.44 -15.48
C TYR A 347 18.23 -5.38 -16.50
N TYR A 348 18.10 -4.26 -17.16
CA TYR A 348 17.10 -4.03 -18.20
C TYR A 348 17.68 -4.39 -19.58
N PHE A 349 17.22 -5.49 -20.18
CA PHE A 349 17.55 -5.84 -21.57
C PHE A 349 16.93 -4.84 -22.56
N ASN A 350 15.73 -4.38 -22.22
CA ASN A 350 14.97 -3.36 -22.93
C ASN A 350 13.79 -2.90 -22.02
N LYS A 351 12.92 -2.04 -22.54
CA LYS A 351 11.78 -1.53 -21.78
C LYS A 351 10.72 -2.59 -21.38
N ASN A 352 10.77 -3.79 -21.97
CA ASN A 352 9.76 -4.85 -21.75
C ASN A 352 10.34 -6.08 -21.03
N MET A 353 11.66 -6.15 -20.83
CA MET A 353 12.28 -7.31 -20.22
C MET A 353 13.44 -6.91 -19.33
N SER A 354 13.43 -7.42 -18.11
CA SER A 354 14.50 -7.27 -17.13
C SER A 354 14.74 -8.57 -16.38
N THR A 355 15.88 -8.66 -15.73
CA THR A 355 16.19 -9.65 -14.69
C THR A 355 16.72 -8.94 -13.48
N TYR A 356 16.53 -9.53 -12.29
CA TYR A 356 16.98 -8.92 -11.05
C TYR A 356 17.42 -9.98 -10.03
N VAL A 357 18.17 -9.52 -9.07
CA VAL A 357 18.52 -10.22 -7.83
C VAL A 357 18.42 -9.22 -6.68
N ASP A 358 17.81 -9.63 -5.59
CA ASP A 358 17.66 -8.91 -4.32
C ASP A 358 18.13 -9.78 -3.18
#